data_e5f2a7471beda243ff88db572f1ec020
#
_entry.id   e5f2a7471beda243ff88db572f1ec020
#
_cell.length_a   1.000
_cell.length_b   1.000
_cell.length_c   1.000
_cell.angle_alpha   90.00
_cell.angle_beta   90.00
_cell.angle_gamma   90.00
#
_symmetry.space_group_name_H-M   'P 1'
#
loop_
_entity.id
_entity.type
_entity.pdbx_description
1 polymer ?
#
loop_
_entity_poly.entity_id
_entity_poly.type
_entity_poly.pdbx_seq_one_letter_code
_entity_poly.pdbx_strand_id
1 'polypeptide(L)'
;HVKKHGDGVKIVALWVEDARSAFEETTKRGAKVFMEPTVETDEFGEVVRARIYTYGETVHKFVERKNYTGPFLPGYKAVPNAMDVTPVGLKYVDHCVGNVELGKMDEWVEFYENVMGFKLLLTFDDKDISTEYSALMSKVVSNGNGYVKFPINEPADGKKKSQIEEYLDFYRGPGVQHIAVETDDILETVADLRRRGVEFLYVPETYYDDVLDRVGDIQEDLESLKKMNILVDRDDSGYLLQIFTKPVEDRPTLFYEIIQRKGAKSFGKGNFKALFESIEREQASRGNL
;
A
#
# COMPACT_ATOMS: atom_id res chain seq x y z
N HIS A 1 20.57 1.32 0.27
CA HIS A 1 19.20 1.19 0.78
C HIS A 1 19.15 0.22 1.94
N VAL A 2 19.36 -1.09 1.75
CA VAL A 2 19.26 -2.13 2.80
C VAL A 2 20.12 -1.83 4.03
N LYS A 3 21.36 -1.31 3.87
CA LYS A 3 22.21 -0.92 5.00
C LYS A 3 21.57 0.15 5.90
N LYS A 4 20.78 1.07 5.34
CA LYS A 4 20.10 2.15 6.09
C LYS A 4 18.74 1.70 6.60
N HIS A 5 17.91 1.17 5.71
CA HIS A 5 16.49 0.94 5.94
C HIS A 5 16.17 -0.49 6.42
N GLY A 6 17.09 -1.45 6.26
CA GLY A 6 16.73 -2.87 6.30
C GLY A 6 16.04 -3.30 5.02
N ASP A 7 15.31 -4.38 5.07
CA ASP A 7 14.43 -4.78 3.99
C ASP A 7 13.21 -3.85 3.90
N GLY A 8 12.72 -3.62 2.70
CA GLY A 8 11.62 -2.70 2.44
C GLY A 8 11.51 -2.31 0.97
N VAL A 9 10.56 -1.46 0.65
CA VAL A 9 10.27 -1.06 -0.72
C VAL A 9 11.24 0.03 -1.19
N LYS A 10 12.12 -0.31 -2.12
CA LYS A 10 13.03 0.64 -2.78
C LYS A 10 12.39 1.27 -4.01
N ILE A 11 11.63 0.49 -4.78
CA ILE A 11 11.13 0.88 -6.10
C ILE A 11 9.65 0.54 -6.20
N VAL A 12 8.84 1.54 -6.54
CA VAL A 12 7.46 1.36 -6.99
C VAL A 12 7.46 1.54 -8.51
N ALA A 13 7.33 0.43 -9.25
CA ALA A 13 7.37 0.44 -10.70
C ALA A 13 5.98 0.66 -11.28
N LEU A 14 5.90 1.50 -12.30
CA LEU A 14 4.69 1.81 -13.06
C LEU A 14 4.86 1.34 -14.50
N TRP A 15 3.93 0.54 -14.97
CA TRP A 15 3.89 0.19 -16.39
C TRP A 15 3.36 1.38 -17.18
N VAL A 16 4.11 1.80 -18.19
CA VAL A 16 3.80 2.92 -19.07
C VAL A 16 3.91 2.50 -20.54
N GLU A 17 3.19 3.19 -21.42
CA GLU A 17 3.27 2.93 -22.85
C GLU A 17 4.60 3.40 -23.45
N ASP A 18 5.14 4.52 -22.93
CA ASP A 18 6.40 5.13 -23.36
C ASP A 18 7.17 5.65 -22.14
N ALA A 19 8.26 4.96 -21.80
CA ALA A 19 9.07 5.31 -20.63
C ALA A 19 9.90 6.57 -20.81
N ARG A 20 10.27 6.91 -22.06
CA ARG A 20 11.00 8.15 -22.39
C ARG A 20 10.10 9.37 -22.23
N SER A 21 8.91 9.32 -22.81
CA SER A 21 7.91 10.37 -22.71
C SER A 21 7.49 10.60 -21.25
N ALA A 22 7.23 9.52 -20.48
CA ALA A 22 6.91 9.63 -19.05
C ALA A 22 8.03 10.29 -18.24
N PHE A 23 9.28 9.96 -18.54
CA PHE A 23 10.46 10.55 -17.90
C PHE A 23 10.63 12.02 -18.27
N GLU A 24 10.55 12.37 -19.57
CA GLU A 24 10.70 13.75 -20.06
C GLU A 24 9.62 14.66 -19.49
N GLU A 25 8.36 14.23 -19.47
CA GLU A 25 7.26 15.01 -18.93
C GLU A 25 7.38 15.23 -17.41
N THR A 26 7.77 14.20 -16.67
CA THR A 26 7.93 14.34 -15.21
C THR A 26 9.14 15.18 -14.84
N THR A 27 10.27 15.02 -15.51
CA THR A 27 11.49 15.83 -15.26
C THR A 27 11.32 17.28 -15.67
N LYS A 28 10.62 17.55 -16.78
CA LYS A 28 10.23 18.92 -17.19
C LYS A 28 9.37 19.62 -16.15
N ARG A 29 8.55 18.85 -15.41
CA ARG A 29 7.73 19.36 -14.29
C ARG A 29 8.45 19.37 -12.94
N GLY A 30 9.75 19.06 -12.90
CA GLY A 30 10.59 19.16 -11.71
C GLY A 30 10.91 17.85 -11.00
N ALA A 31 10.62 16.68 -11.58
CA ALA A 31 11.05 15.42 -10.99
C ALA A 31 12.57 15.35 -10.89
N LYS A 32 13.07 14.88 -9.75
CA LYS A 32 14.50 14.63 -9.57
C LYS A 32 14.90 13.32 -10.23
N VAL A 33 15.88 13.37 -11.12
CA VAL A 33 16.37 12.21 -11.87
C VAL A 33 17.09 11.22 -10.95
N PHE A 34 16.71 9.94 -11.02
CA PHE A 34 17.48 8.84 -10.46
C PHE A 34 18.25 8.08 -11.55
N MET A 35 17.59 7.81 -12.69
CA MET A 35 18.19 7.09 -13.83
C MET A 35 17.52 7.54 -15.13
N GLU A 36 18.35 7.99 -16.08
CA GLU A 36 17.94 8.33 -17.43
C GLU A 36 17.32 7.13 -18.16
N PRO A 37 16.49 7.34 -19.21
CA PRO A 37 15.94 6.26 -20.01
C PRO A 37 17.03 5.35 -20.58
N THR A 38 16.93 4.07 -20.26
CA THR A 38 17.87 3.04 -20.66
C THR A 38 17.13 1.91 -21.36
N VAL A 39 17.64 1.46 -22.52
CA VAL A 39 17.13 0.29 -23.24
C VAL A 39 17.95 -0.93 -22.83
N GLU A 40 17.28 -1.99 -22.45
CA GLU A 40 17.87 -3.30 -22.19
C GLU A 40 17.23 -4.33 -23.13
N THR A 41 18.04 -5.21 -23.71
CA THR A 41 17.63 -6.17 -24.72
C THR A 41 18.18 -7.56 -24.43
N ASP A 42 17.43 -8.58 -24.81
CA ASP A 42 17.88 -9.97 -24.93
C ASP A 42 17.12 -10.67 -26.07
N GLU A 43 17.19 -12.00 -26.14
CA GLU A 43 16.52 -12.81 -27.17
C GLU A 43 14.98 -12.71 -27.14
N PHE A 44 14.39 -12.17 -26.05
CA PHE A 44 12.94 -12.02 -25.90
C PHE A 44 12.43 -10.62 -26.22
N GLY A 45 13.32 -9.70 -26.63
CA GLY A 45 12.95 -8.34 -27.03
C GLY A 45 13.65 -7.25 -26.23
N GLU A 46 12.95 -6.12 -26.06
CA GLU A 46 13.48 -4.94 -25.37
C GLU A 46 12.57 -4.42 -24.28
N VAL A 47 13.18 -3.84 -23.25
CA VAL A 47 12.51 -3.08 -22.17
C VAL A 47 13.18 -1.72 -22.06
N VAL A 48 12.38 -0.65 -22.03
CA VAL A 48 12.85 0.70 -21.73
C VAL A 48 12.51 1.03 -20.29
N ARG A 49 13.47 1.53 -19.53
CA ARG A 49 13.28 1.91 -18.12
C ARG A 49 13.87 3.29 -17.84
N ALA A 50 13.13 4.07 -17.04
CA ALA A 50 13.63 5.32 -16.47
C ALA A 50 13.20 5.42 -15.01
N ARG A 51 13.87 6.26 -14.21
CA ARG A 51 13.55 6.37 -12.77
C ARG A 51 13.65 7.80 -12.29
N ILE A 52 12.72 8.17 -11.43
CA ILE A 52 12.71 9.46 -10.70
C ILE A 52 12.62 9.20 -9.19
N TYR A 53 13.14 10.12 -8.39
CA TYR A 53 12.95 10.07 -6.95
C TYR A 53 11.50 10.44 -6.59
N THR A 54 11.01 9.86 -5.50
CA THR A 54 9.85 10.31 -4.74
C THR A 54 10.27 10.51 -3.27
N TYR A 55 9.40 10.33 -2.29
CA TYR A 55 9.73 10.56 -0.88
C TYR A 55 10.90 9.68 -0.40
N GLY A 56 11.76 10.27 0.41
CA GLY A 56 12.94 9.62 0.99
C GLY A 56 13.89 9.07 -0.06
N GLU A 57 14.21 7.78 0.06
CA GLU A 57 15.02 7.04 -0.92
C GLU A 57 14.18 6.16 -1.86
N THR A 58 12.86 6.29 -1.79
CA THR A 58 11.93 5.58 -2.69
C THR A 58 12.01 6.15 -4.10
N VAL A 59 11.82 5.29 -5.08
CA VAL A 59 12.01 5.61 -6.50
C VAL A 59 10.79 5.11 -7.28
N HIS A 60 10.23 5.96 -8.15
CA HIS A 60 9.34 5.49 -9.20
C HIS A 60 10.14 5.04 -10.41
N LYS A 61 9.82 3.86 -10.94
CA LYS A 61 10.40 3.31 -12.17
C LYS A 61 9.31 3.27 -13.24
N PHE A 62 9.51 4.00 -14.33
CA PHE A 62 8.70 3.83 -15.55
C PHE A 62 9.23 2.63 -16.31
N VAL A 63 8.35 1.71 -16.68
CA VAL A 63 8.70 0.46 -17.37
C VAL A 63 7.84 0.33 -18.62
N GLU A 64 8.48 0.43 -19.77
CA GLU A 64 7.89 0.10 -21.06
C GLU A 64 8.39 -1.28 -21.48
N ARG A 65 7.47 -2.25 -21.61
CA ARG A 65 7.81 -3.63 -21.96
C ARG A 65 6.85 -4.26 -22.97
N LYS A 66 6.22 -3.45 -23.80
CA LYS A 66 5.26 -3.92 -24.82
C LYS A 66 5.90 -4.85 -25.86
N ASN A 67 7.21 -4.68 -26.09
CA ASN A 67 8.00 -5.45 -27.05
C ASN A 67 8.86 -6.52 -26.37
N TYR A 68 8.50 -6.98 -25.17
CA TYR A 68 9.26 -7.96 -24.41
C TYR A 68 8.39 -9.13 -23.95
N THR A 69 8.77 -10.34 -24.33
CA THR A 69 8.05 -11.59 -24.03
C THR A 69 8.75 -12.49 -22.99
N GLY A 70 9.95 -12.09 -22.57
CA GLY A 70 10.76 -12.86 -21.63
C GLY A 70 10.31 -12.75 -20.17
N PRO A 71 10.92 -13.54 -19.28
CA PRO A 71 10.63 -13.50 -17.87
C PRO A 71 11.14 -12.21 -17.24
N PHE A 72 10.31 -11.48 -16.55
CA PHE A 72 10.57 -10.25 -15.77
C PHE A 72 11.27 -9.13 -16.56
N LEU A 73 12.60 -9.20 -16.79
CA LEU A 73 13.42 -8.20 -17.48
C LEU A 73 14.54 -8.88 -18.29
N PRO A 74 15.13 -8.20 -19.30
CA PRO A 74 16.28 -8.70 -20.01
C PRO A 74 17.42 -9.15 -19.11
N GLY A 75 17.99 -10.31 -19.44
CA GLY A 75 19.03 -10.95 -18.63
C GLY A 75 18.52 -11.81 -17.47
N TYR A 76 17.23 -11.82 -17.19
CA TYR A 76 16.63 -12.72 -16.20
C TYR A 76 16.28 -14.06 -16.84
N LYS A 77 16.44 -15.13 -16.06
CA LYS A 77 16.09 -16.49 -16.49
C LYS A 77 14.90 -17.00 -15.68
N ALA A 78 13.97 -17.67 -16.35
CA ALA A 78 12.93 -18.41 -15.68
C ALA A 78 13.56 -19.51 -14.81
N VAL A 79 13.21 -19.54 -13.54
CA VAL A 79 13.61 -20.62 -12.62
C VAL A 79 12.41 -21.54 -12.46
N PRO A 80 12.55 -22.87 -12.66
CA PRO A 80 11.48 -23.81 -12.36
C PRO A 80 11.04 -23.64 -10.90
N ASN A 81 9.74 -23.69 -10.67
CA ASN A 81 9.21 -23.63 -9.31
C ASN A 81 9.85 -24.71 -8.45
N ALA A 82 10.65 -24.31 -7.46
CA ALA A 82 11.26 -25.22 -6.49
C ALA A 82 10.23 -25.80 -5.49
N MET A 83 9.06 -25.17 -5.41
CA MET A 83 7.95 -25.60 -4.57
C MET A 83 6.67 -25.62 -5.41
N ASP A 84 5.80 -26.60 -5.13
CA ASP A 84 4.45 -26.62 -5.69
C ASP A 84 3.64 -25.52 -5.01
N VAL A 85 3.47 -24.39 -5.68
CA VAL A 85 2.78 -23.20 -5.17
C VAL A 85 1.40 -23.12 -5.82
N THR A 86 0.38 -23.54 -5.10
CA THR A 86 -1.00 -23.28 -5.52
C THR A 86 -1.32 -21.80 -5.31
N PRO A 87 -1.84 -21.06 -6.33
CA PRO A 87 -2.28 -19.69 -6.16
C PRO A 87 -3.32 -19.55 -5.04
N VAL A 88 -3.23 -18.46 -4.27
CA VAL A 88 -4.16 -18.18 -3.16
C VAL A 88 -5.23 -17.13 -3.52
N GLY A 89 -5.38 -16.80 -4.79
CA GLY A 89 -6.38 -15.85 -5.27
C GLY A 89 -5.94 -14.38 -5.26
N LEU A 90 -4.70 -14.06 -4.90
CA LEU A 90 -4.16 -12.69 -5.04
C LEU A 90 -4.01 -12.32 -6.52
N LYS A 91 -4.47 -11.13 -6.90
CA LYS A 91 -4.59 -10.71 -8.31
C LYS A 91 -3.58 -9.64 -8.70
N TYR A 92 -3.67 -8.46 -8.12
CA TYR A 92 -2.84 -7.30 -8.44
C TYR A 92 -2.73 -6.35 -7.24
N VAL A 93 -1.78 -5.43 -7.33
CA VAL A 93 -1.61 -4.37 -6.33
C VAL A 93 -2.71 -3.34 -6.51
N ASP A 94 -3.58 -3.19 -5.50
CA ASP A 94 -4.64 -2.18 -5.49
C ASP A 94 -4.09 -0.79 -5.19
N HIS A 95 -3.24 -0.66 -4.16
CA HIS A 95 -2.58 0.59 -3.80
C HIS A 95 -1.29 0.36 -3.01
N CYS A 96 -0.44 1.40 -2.94
CA CYS A 96 0.76 1.44 -2.10
C CYS A 96 0.70 2.70 -1.24
N VAL A 97 0.90 2.55 0.06
CA VAL A 97 0.82 3.64 1.02
C VAL A 97 2.20 4.11 1.43
N GLY A 98 2.44 5.42 1.31
CA GLY A 98 3.68 6.06 1.75
C GLY A 98 3.51 6.79 3.08
N ASN A 99 4.47 6.62 3.99
CA ASN A 99 4.60 7.43 5.19
C ASN A 99 5.66 8.49 4.97
N VAL A 100 5.33 9.73 5.33
CA VAL A 100 6.23 10.89 5.25
C VAL A 100 6.29 11.61 6.59
N GLU A 101 7.27 12.51 6.74
CA GLU A 101 7.46 13.28 7.96
C GLU A 101 6.31 14.28 8.18
N LEU A 102 6.13 14.70 9.42
CA LEU A 102 5.17 15.74 9.80
C LEU A 102 5.32 17.01 8.95
N GLY A 103 4.22 17.49 8.40
CA GLY A 103 4.17 18.67 7.52
C GLY A 103 4.70 18.43 6.10
N LYS A 104 4.90 17.16 5.70
CA LYS A 104 5.40 16.82 4.36
C LYS A 104 4.37 16.17 3.45
N MET A 105 3.20 15.81 3.96
CA MET A 105 2.14 15.19 3.16
C MET A 105 1.72 16.05 1.98
N ASP A 106 1.48 17.35 2.20
CA ASP A 106 1.04 18.27 1.15
C ASP A 106 2.10 18.44 0.07
N GLU A 107 3.38 18.54 0.44
CA GLU A 107 4.50 18.60 -0.52
C GLU A 107 4.49 17.40 -1.47
N TRP A 108 4.25 16.18 -0.94
CA TRP A 108 4.21 14.97 -1.74
C TRP A 108 2.92 14.81 -2.53
N VAL A 109 1.79 15.26 -2.01
CA VAL A 109 0.53 15.34 -2.77
C VAL A 109 0.71 16.27 -3.97
N GLU A 110 1.27 17.46 -3.76
CA GLU A 110 1.59 18.42 -4.83
C GLU A 110 2.57 17.85 -5.86
N PHE A 111 3.56 17.06 -5.43
CA PHE A 111 4.44 16.33 -6.35
C PHE A 111 3.63 15.38 -7.25
N TYR A 112 2.73 14.58 -6.70
CA TYR A 112 1.91 13.67 -7.50
C TYR A 112 0.96 14.42 -8.43
N GLU A 113 0.38 15.52 -8.00
CA GLU A 113 -0.52 16.33 -8.84
C GLU A 113 0.26 17.05 -9.95
N ASN A 114 1.28 17.81 -9.60
CA ASN A 114 1.96 18.71 -10.52
C ASN A 114 2.99 17.99 -11.40
N VAL A 115 3.70 17.00 -10.87
CA VAL A 115 4.77 16.29 -11.57
C VAL A 115 4.24 15.04 -12.27
N MET A 116 3.49 14.20 -11.54
CA MET A 116 2.99 12.92 -12.07
C MET A 116 1.65 13.04 -12.81
N GLY A 117 0.94 14.17 -12.68
CA GLY A 117 -0.37 14.40 -13.30
C GLY A 117 -1.52 13.61 -12.64
N PHE A 118 -1.34 13.21 -11.39
CA PHE A 118 -2.38 12.57 -10.59
C PHE A 118 -3.39 13.61 -10.11
N LYS A 119 -4.46 13.16 -9.45
CA LYS A 119 -5.46 14.02 -8.82
C LYS A 119 -5.66 13.59 -7.38
N LEU A 120 -5.88 14.56 -6.50
CA LEU A 120 -6.35 14.29 -5.15
C LEU A 120 -7.72 13.62 -5.22
N LEU A 121 -7.83 12.43 -4.62
CA LEU A 121 -9.04 11.62 -4.61
C LEU A 121 -9.80 11.76 -3.29
N LEU A 122 -9.10 11.64 -2.16
CA LEU A 122 -9.67 11.66 -0.81
C LEU A 122 -8.73 12.36 0.15
N THR A 123 -9.31 12.94 1.21
CA THR A 123 -8.59 13.51 2.34
C THR A 123 -9.21 12.97 3.62
N PHE A 124 -8.36 12.54 4.55
CA PHE A 124 -8.72 12.15 5.91
C PHE A 124 -7.91 13.00 6.88
N ASP A 125 -8.58 13.66 7.80
CA ASP A 125 -7.93 14.46 8.82
C ASP A 125 -7.74 13.68 10.14
N ASP A 126 -7.11 14.31 11.12
CA ASP A 126 -6.86 13.75 12.44
C ASP A 126 -8.15 13.45 13.23
N LYS A 127 -9.28 14.06 12.88
CA LYS A 127 -10.59 13.74 13.45
C LYS A 127 -11.18 12.48 12.86
N ASP A 128 -10.84 12.18 11.61
CA ASP A 128 -11.24 10.96 10.94
C ASP A 128 -10.44 9.75 11.42
N ILE A 129 -9.12 9.97 11.69
CA ILE A 129 -8.20 8.88 12.05
C ILE A 129 -7.47 9.22 13.34
N SER A 130 -8.11 8.90 14.47
CA SER A 130 -7.52 9.06 15.80
C SER A 130 -8.01 8.02 16.79
N THR A 131 -7.17 7.75 17.78
CA THR A 131 -7.50 7.00 18.99
C THR A 131 -7.34 7.90 20.22
N GLU A 132 -7.43 7.33 21.43
CA GLU A 132 -7.10 8.06 22.66
C GLU A 132 -5.62 8.49 22.69
N TYR A 133 -4.73 7.74 22.02
CA TYR A 133 -3.28 7.88 22.15
C TYR A 133 -2.63 8.66 21.01
N SER A 134 -3.00 8.36 19.78
CA SER A 134 -2.33 8.94 18.62
C SER A 134 -3.29 9.22 17.47
N ALA A 135 -2.82 9.97 16.47
CA ALA A 135 -3.56 10.33 15.27
C ALA A 135 -2.65 10.34 14.04
N LEU A 136 -3.25 10.33 12.86
CA LEU A 136 -2.56 10.57 11.59
C LEU A 136 -3.45 11.35 10.62
N MET A 137 -2.84 11.95 9.62
CA MET A 137 -3.54 12.53 8.46
C MET A 137 -3.16 11.73 7.21
N SER A 138 -4.11 11.60 6.29
CA SER A 138 -3.90 10.87 5.04
C SER A 138 -4.56 11.57 3.86
N LYS A 139 -3.85 11.64 2.73
CA LYS A 139 -4.39 12.09 1.45
C LYS A 139 -4.12 11.05 0.39
N VAL A 140 -5.12 10.77 -0.42
CA VAL A 140 -5.02 9.76 -1.48
C VAL A 140 -4.94 10.45 -2.83
N VAL A 141 -3.91 10.17 -3.60
CA VAL A 141 -3.76 10.60 -4.98
C VAL A 141 -3.97 9.42 -5.93
N SER A 142 -4.56 9.67 -7.09
CA SER A 142 -4.86 8.66 -8.09
C SER A 142 -4.58 9.16 -9.50
N ASN A 143 -4.16 8.25 -10.37
CA ASN A 143 -4.00 8.56 -11.79
C ASN A 143 -5.36 8.69 -12.52
N GLY A 144 -5.35 9.14 -13.78
CA GLY A 144 -6.57 9.48 -14.52
C GLY A 144 -7.56 8.31 -14.73
N ASN A 145 -7.10 7.07 -14.73
CA ASN A 145 -7.95 5.88 -14.90
C ASN A 145 -8.35 5.22 -13.57
N GLY A 146 -7.83 5.69 -12.42
CA GLY A 146 -8.14 5.18 -11.09
C GLY A 146 -7.50 3.83 -10.70
N TYR A 147 -6.66 3.26 -11.56
CA TYR A 147 -5.98 1.98 -11.25
C TYR A 147 -4.76 2.15 -10.35
N VAL A 148 -4.08 3.31 -10.41
CA VAL A 148 -2.92 3.59 -9.57
C VAL A 148 -3.33 4.57 -8.49
N LYS A 149 -3.20 4.17 -7.24
CA LYS A 149 -3.58 4.93 -6.06
C LYS A 149 -2.45 4.94 -5.04
N PHE A 150 -2.12 6.11 -4.52
CA PHE A 150 -1.10 6.29 -3.48
C PHE A 150 -1.68 7.11 -2.33
N PRO A 151 -2.12 6.48 -1.25
CA PRO A 151 -2.30 7.16 0.03
C PRO A 151 -0.95 7.63 0.56
N ILE A 152 -0.90 8.87 1.04
CA ILE A 152 0.26 9.50 1.68
C ILE A 152 -0.15 9.88 3.09
N ASN A 153 0.55 9.33 4.07
CA ASN A 153 0.28 9.54 5.48
C ASN A 153 1.36 10.39 6.12
N GLU A 154 0.97 11.28 7.02
CA GLU A 154 1.88 11.93 7.97
C GLU A 154 1.38 11.78 9.40
N PRO A 155 2.25 11.88 10.42
CA PRO A 155 1.83 11.90 11.81
C PRO A 155 0.91 13.10 12.08
N ALA A 156 0.07 12.99 13.11
CA ALA A 156 -0.65 14.11 13.68
C ALA A 156 -0.41 14.17 15.19
N ASP A 157 -0.70 15.31 15.80
CA ASP A 157 -0.51 15.51 17.25
C ASP A 157 -1.32 14.48 18.05
N GLY A 158 -0.64 13.82 18.99
CA GLY A 158 -1.22 12.79 19.85
C GLY A 158 -0.55 12.77 21.24
N LYS A 159 -1.13 12.03 22.18
CA LYS A 159 -0.56 11.83 23.53
C LYS A 159 0.66 10.91 23.52
N LYS A 160 0.74 10.06 22.52
CA LYS A 160 1.76 9.02 22.35
C LYS A 160 2.30 9.04 20.92
N LYS A 161 3.43 8.38 20.74
CA LYS A 161 4.05 8.20 19.43
C LYS A 161 3.12 7.44 18.47
N SER A 162 2.81 8.04 17.34
CA SER A 162 1.96 7.40 16.34
C SER A 162 2.68 6.26 15.62
N GLN A 163 1.91 5.36 15.01
CA GLN A 163 2.45 4.30 14.15
C GLN A 163 3.27 4.85 12.98
N ILE A 164 2.95 6.06 12.49
CA ILE A 164 3.72 6.69 11.41
C ILE A 164 5.09 7.14 11.91
N GLU A 165 5.16 7.72 13.11
CA GLU A 165 6.43 8.07 13.75
C GLU A 165 7.27 6.83 14.07
N GLU A 166 6.65 5.74 14.57
CA GLU A 166 7.33 4.47 14.78
C GLU A 166 7.96 3.98 13.46
N TYR A 167 7.18 3.98 12.37
CA TYR A 167 7.67 3.61 11.04
C TYR A 167 8.88 4.46 10.63
N LEU A 168 8.76 5.80 10.70
CA LEU A 168 9.82 6.74 10.30
C LEU A 168 11.12 6.52 11.08
N ASP A 169 11.02 6.19 12.36
CA ASP A 169 12.19 5.91 13.19
C ASP A 169 12.87 4.60 12.83
N PHE A 170 12.11 3.51 12.70
CA PHE A 170 12.66 2.20 12.39
C PHE A 170 13.15 2.10 10.95
N TYR A 171 12.42 2.69 10.00
CA TYR A 171 12.84 2.76 8.59
C TYR A 171 13.93 3.81 8.36
N ARG A 172 14.09 4.76 9.28
CA ARG A 172 15.03 5.89 9.21
C ARG A 172 14.72 6.85 8.07
N GLY A 173 13.46 7.25 7.97
CA GLY A 173 12.94 8.22 7.02
C GLY A 173 11.66 7.77 6.30
N PRO A 174 11.20 8.56 5.33
CA PRO A 174 9.99 8.25 4.55
C PRO A 174 10.15 6.99 3.72
N GLY A 175 9.03 6.29 3.51
CA GLY A 175 9.02 5.08 2.68
C GLY A 175 7.63 4.48 2.55
N VAL A 176 7.53 3.33 1.88
CA VAL A 176 6.28 2.59 1.70
C VAL A 176 5.96 1.80 2.96
N GLN A 177 4.80 2.11 3.57
CA GLN A 177 4.32 1.46 4.78
C GLN A 177 3.67 0.11 4.47
N HIS A 178 2.73 0.10 3.51
CA HIS A 178 2.07 -1.15 3.12
C HIS A 178 1.72 -1.21 1.64
N ILE A 179 1.47 -2.42 1.20
CA ILE A 179 1.02 -2.74 -0.15
C ILE A 179 -0.29 -3.50 -0.02
N ALA A 180 -1.37 -2.94 -0.59
CA ALA A 180 -2.65 -3.61 -0.66
C ALA A 180 -2.74 -4.46 -1.93
N VAL A 181 -3.15 -5.71 -1.78
CA VAL A 181 -3.32 -6.67 -2.87
C VAL A 181 -4.77 -7.14 -2.93
N GLU A 182 -5.36 -7.05 -4.12
CA GLU A 182 -6.76 -7.40 -4.34
C GLU A 182 -6.97 -8.90 -4.51
N THR A 183 -8.13 -9.36 -4.03
CA THR A 183 -8.66 -10.72 -4.25
C THR A 183 -10.15 -10.67 -4.58
N ASP A 184 -10.67 -11.70 -5.24
CA ASP A 184 -12.12 -11.87 -5.48
C ASP A 184 -12.83 -12.59 -4.32
N ASP A 185 -12.10 -13.34 -3.48
CA ASP A 185 -12.61 -14.06 -2.29
C ASP A 185 -11.64 -13.91 -1.13
N ILE A 186 -11.91 -12.93 -0.26
CA ILE A 186 -11.05 -12.63 0.87
C ILE A 186 -11.08 -13.73 1.94
N LEU A 187 -12.22 -14.41 2.13
CA LEU A 187 -12.35 -15.49 3.11
C LEU A 187 -11.47 -16.68 2.72
N GLU A 188 -11.53 -17.14 1.46
CA GLU A 188 -10.68 -18.23 0.97
C GLU A 188 -9.21 -17.83 0.97
N THR A 189 -8.89 -16.64 0.43
CA THR A 189 -7.51 -16.11 0.36
C THR A 189 -6.87 -16.02 1.75
N VAL A 190 -7.56 -15.45 2.73
CA VAL A 190 -7.02 -15.27 4.09
C VAL A 190 -6.88 -16.64 4.79
N ALA A 191 -7.83 -17.55 4.60
CA ALA A 191 -7.72 -18.92 5.13
C ALA A 191 -6.47 -19.64 4.59
N ASP A 192 -6.21 -19.51 3.28
CA ASP A 192 -5.04 -20.10 2.63
C ASP A 192 -3.73 -19.48 3.10
N LEU A 193 -3.68 -18.14 3.19
CA LEU A 193 -2.51 -17.42 3.68
C LEU A 193 -2.19 -17.81 5.14
N ARG A 194 -3.20 -17.91 6.02
CA ARG A 194 -3.03 -18.38 7.41
C ARG A 194 -2.49 -19.81 7.49
N ARG A 195 -3.01 -20.73 6.65
CA ARG A 195 -2.50 -22.11 6.58
C ARG A 195 -1.02 -22.17 6.17
N ARG A 196 -0.55 -21.17 5.43
CA ARG A 196 0.86 -21.03 5.01
C ARG A 196 1.72 -20.24 5.99
N GLY A 197 1.17 -19.84 7.14
CA GLY A 197 1.91 -19.17 8.22
C GLY A 197 1.90 -17.64 8.17
N VAL A 198 1.06 -17.01 7.34
CA VAL A 198 0.91 -15.56 7.35
C VAL A 198 0.15 -15.14 8.62
N GLU A 199 0.74 -14.26 9.40
CA GLU A 199 0.13 -13.68 10.59
C GLU A 199 -0.56 -12.36 10.26
N PHE A 200 -1.78 -12.19 10.78
CA PHE A 200 -2.59 -10.99 10.61
C PHE A 200 -2.79 -10.25 11.93
N LEU A 201 -3.04 -8.95 11.85
CA LEU A 201 -3.44 -8.14 13.00
C LEU A 201 -4.76 -8.65 13.58
N TYR A 202 -4.88 -8.53 14.88
CA TYR A 202 -6.10 -8.90 15.61
C TYR A 202 -7.07 -7.73 15.66
N VAL A 203 -8.32 -7.99 15.35
CA VAL A 203 -9.43 -7.02 15.46
C VAL A 203 -10.29 -7.42 16.68
N PRO A 204 -10.59 -6.49 17.59
CA PRO A 204 -11.47 -6.79 18.72
C PRO A 204 -12.85 -7.28 18.29
N GLU A 205 -13.41 -8.25 18.99
CA GLU A 205 -14.76 -8.76 18.68
C GLU A 205 -15.83 -7.66 18.71
N THR A 206 -15.68 -6.69 19.59
CA THR A 206 -16.57 -5.52 19.71
C THR A 206 -16.67 -4.68 18.43
N TYR A 207 -15.68 -4.79 17.52
CA TYR A 207 -15.77 -4.15 16.21
C TYR A 207 -16.99 -4.65 15.41
N TYR A 208 -17.38 -5.92 15.58
CA TYR A 208 -18.45 -6.55 14.82
C TYR A 208 -19.85 -6.31 15.38
N ASP A 209 -19.96 -5.74 16.58
CA ASP A 209 -21.25 -5.55 17.26
C ASP A 209 -22.16 -4.57 16.51
N ASP A 210 -21.61 -3.58 15.78
CA ASP A 210 -22.33 -2.55 15.02
C ASP A 210 -22.05 -2.55 13.50
N VAL A 211 -21.32 -3.54 13.00
CA VAL A 211 -20.91 -3.57 11.59
C VAL A 211 -22.11 -3.46 10.65
N LEU A 212 -23.14 -4.28 10.84
CA LEU A 212 -24.31 -4.30 9.94
C LEU A 212 -25.12 -2.99 10.05
N ASP A 213 -25.17 -2.36 11.20
CA ASP A 213 -25.83 -1.05 11.36
C ASP A 213 -25.08 0.03 10.57
N ARG A 214 -23.76 -0.08 10.50
CA ARG A 214 -22.87 0.87 9.82
C ARG A 214 -22.79 0.63 8.32
N VAL A 215 -22.67 -0.63 7.88
CA VAL A 215 -22.42 -0.97 6.47
C VAL A 215 -23.67 -1.50 5.73
N GLY A 216 -24.75 -1.84 6.44
CA GLY A 216 -25.95 -2.47 5.86
C GLY A 216 -25.69 -3.89 5.39
N ASP A 217 -26.50 -4.34 4.41
CA ASP A 217 -26.43 -5.72 3.90
C ASP A 217 -25.11 -5.99 3.16
N ILE A 218 -24.48 -7.12 3.46
CA ILE A 218 -23.31 -7.68 2.80
C ILE A 218 -23.59 -9.13 2.37
N GLN A 219 -22.84 -9.66 1.42
CA GLN A 219 -23.02 -11.02 0.91
C GLN A 219 -22.35 -12.07 1.78
N GLU A 220 -21.26 -11.68 2.45
CA GLU A 220 -20.44 -12.55 3.28
C GLU A 220 -21.12 -12.80 4.65
N ASP A 221 -20.90 -13.99 5.20
CA ASP A 221 -21.35 -14.32 6.55
C ASP A 221 -20.54 -13.56 7.61
N LEU A 222 -21.22 -12.78 8.45
CA LEU A 222 -20.59 -11.94 9.47
C LEU A 222 -19.77 -12.74 10.48
N GLU A 223 -20.23 -13.92 10.88
CA GLU A 223 -19.50 -14.78 11.81
C GLU A 223 -18.19 -15.29 11.19
N SER A 224 -18.19 -15.57 9.90
CA SER A 224 -17.00 -15.94 9.14
C SER A 224 -15.99 -14.79 9.07
N LEU A 225 -16.46 -13.57 8.80
CA LEU A 225 -15.62 -12.37 8.81
C LEU A 225 -15.01 -12.09 10.19
N LYS A 226 -15.83 -12.19 11.25
CA LYS A 226 -15.41 -12.06 12.65
C LYS A 226 -14.33 -13.08 13.02
N LYS A 227 -14.55 -14.36 12.70
CA LYS A 227 -13.59 -15.45 12.95
C LYS A 227 -12.25 -15.21 12.23
N MET A 228 -12.29 -14.58 11.08
CA MET A 228 -11.10 -14.29 10.28
C MET A 228 -10.49 -12.92 10.54
N ASN A 229 -11.07 -12.10 11.43
CA ASN A 229 -10.68 -10.72 11.71
C ASN A 229 -10.71 -9.81 10.47
N ILE A 230 -11.67 -10.02 9.56
CA ILE A 230 -11.83 -9.24 8.34
C ILE A 230 -12.72 -8.03 8.62
N LEU A 231 -12.21 -6.85 8.30
CA LEU A 231 -12.89 -5.58 8.44
C LEU A 231 -13.82 -5.30 7.25
N VAL A 232 -14.90 -4.59 7.47
CA VAL A 232 -15.87 -4.21 6.43
C VAL A 232 -16.14 -2.72 6.50
N ASP A 233 -16.15 -2.05 5.34
CA ASP A 233 -16.61 -0.66 5.24
C ASP A 233 -17.40 -0.43 3.96
N ARG A 234 -18.16 0.67 3.89
CA ARG A 234 -19.04 1.00 2.78
C ARG A 234 -18.85 2.45 2.35
N ASP A 235 -18.98 2.69 1.06
CA ASP A 235 -19.16 4.01 0.46
C ASP A 235 -20.41 4.04 -0.45
N ASP A 236 -20.65 5.16 -1.12
CA ASP A 236 -21.79 5.34 -2.02
C ASP A 236 -21.79 4.37 -3.22
N SER A 237 -20.66 3.75 -3.54
CA SER A 237 -20.50 2.86 -4.70
C SER A 237 -20.63 1.37 -4.35
N GLY A 238 -20.52 1.01 -3.07
CA GLY A 238 -20.54 -0.37 -2.60
C GLY A 238 -19.83 -0.56 -1.28
N TYR A 239 -19.36 -1.77 -1.01
CA TYR A 239 -18.58 -2.07 0.19
C TYR A 239 -17.22 -2.71 -0.15
N LEU A 240 -16.34 -2.71 0.82
CA LEU A 240 -15.04 -3.36 0.74
C LEU A 240 -14.79 -4.20 2.00
N LEU A 241 -13.94 -5.18 1.83
CA LEU A 241 -13.47 -6.08 2.88
C LEU A 241 -11.95 -5.97 2.92
N GLN A 242 -11.35 -5.89 4.10
CA GLN A 242 -9.91 -5.73 4.23
C GLN A 242 -9.35 -6.36 5.51
N ILE A 243 -8.10 -6.81 5.45
CA ILE A 243 -7.35 -7.31 6.59
C ILE A 243 -5.87 -6.99 6.40
N PHE A 244 -5.14 -6.80 7.51
CA PHE A 244 -3.76 -6.39 7.50
C PHE A 244 -2.87 -7.45 8.14
N THR A 245 -1.72 -7.74 7.52
CA THR A 245 -0.73 -8.61 8.13
C THR A 245 -0.01 -7.89 9.28
N LYS A 246 0.60 -8.64 10.17
CA LYS A 246 1.69 -8.09 10.99
C LYS A 246 2.81 -7.62 10.09
N PRO A 247 3.73 -6.74 10.58
CA PRO A 247 4.95 -6.42 9.83
C PRO A 247 5.67 -7.68 9.38
N VAL A 248 6.11 -7.70 8.12
CA VAL A 248 6.70 -8.90 7.49
C VAL A 248 8.22 -8.90 7.49
N GLU A 249 8.82 -7.81 7.97
CA GLU A 249 10.27 -7.63 8.07
C GLU A 249 10.73 -7.73 9.53
N ASP A 250 12.04 -7.74 9.75
CA ASP A 250 12.67 -7.72 11.09
C ASP A 250 12.41 -6.42 11.87
N ARG A 251 11.92 -5.38 11.18
CA ARG A 251 11.52 -4.08 11.74
C ARG A 251 10.02 -3.89 11.58
N PRO A 252 9.36 -3.15 12.47
CA PRO A 252 7.92 -2.84 12.37
C PRO A 252 7.67 -1.78 11.29
N THR A 253 7.94 -2.11 10.03
CA THR A 253 7.88 -1.20 8.90
C THR A 253 6.88 -1.66 7.85
N LEU A 254 7.27 -2.56 6.93
CA LEU A 254 6.43 -3.01 5.85
C LEU A 254 5.42 -4.08 6.30
N PHE A 255 4.16 -3.91 5.90
CA PHE A 255 3.13 -4.94 6.00
C PHE A 255 2.28 -5.00 4.72
N TYR A 256 1.38 -5.98 4.63
CA TYR A 256 0.46 -6.14 3.51
C TYR A 256 -0.98 -5.97 3.96
N GLU A 257 -1.79 -5.46 3.05
CA GLU A 257 -3.24 -5.47 3.13
C GLU A 257 -3.78 -6.46 2.10
N ILE A 258 -4.76 -7.28 2.47
CA ILE A 258 -5.57 -8.04 1.54
C ILE A 258 -6.91 -7.34 1.45
N ILE A 259 -7.31 -6.96 0.24
CA ILE A 259 -8.53 -6.19 0.01
C ILE A 259 -9.43 -6.89 -1.03
N GLN A 260 -10.73 -6.87 -0.77
CA GLN A 260 -11.76 -7.25 -1.73
C GLN A 260 -12.73 -6.10 -1.90
N ARG A 261 -12.96 -5.67 -3.14
CA ARG A 261 -13.87 -4.58 -3.46
C ARG A 261 -15.16 -5.11 -4.07
N LYS A 262 -16.28 -4.80 -3.45
CA LYS A 262 -17.64 -5.04 -3.96
C LYS A 262 -18.27 -3.72 -4.40
N GLY A 263 -17.60 -3.06 -5.37
CA GLY A 263 -18.02 -1.76 -5.90
C GLY A 263 -17.39 -0.55 -5.22
N ALA A 264 -17.00 -0.64 -3.96
CA ALA A 264 -16.43 0.48 -3.21
C ALA A 264 -15.13 1.04 -3.85
N LYS A 265 -15.00 2.36 -3.81
CA LYS A 265 -13.84 3.11 -4.31
C LYS A 265 -13.01 3.75 -3.20
N SER A 266 -13.57 3.77 -1.98
CA SER A 266 -12.91 4.32 -0.78
C SER A 266 -11.80 3.40 -0.25
N PHE A 267 -11.26 3.78 0.91
CA PHE A 267 -10.15 3.11 1.59
C PHE A 267 -10.55 2.61 2.99
N GLY A 268 -11.82 2.47 3.27
CA GLY A 268 -12.30 1.94 4.54
C GLY A 268 -12.22 2.96 5.69
N LYS A 269 -12.74 4.17 5.51
CA LYS A 269 -12.77 5.20 6.55
C LYS A 269 -13.29 4.67 7.89
N GLY A 270 -14.39 3.90 7.86
CA GLY A 270 -14.99 3.29 9.04
C GLY A 270 -14.10 2.23 9.73
N ASN A 271 -13.10 1.71 9.03
CA ASN A 271 -12.15 0.72 9.53
C ASN A 271 -10.87 1.33 10.10
N PHE A 272 -10.58 2.61 9.84
CA PHE A 272 -9.33 3.25 10.27
C PHE A 272 -9.13 3.16 11.78
N LYS A 273 -10.17 3.41 12.56
CA LYS A 273 -10.08 3.32 14.02
C LYS A 273 -9.69 1.92 14.46
N ALA A 274 -10.34 0.88 13.93
CA ALA A 274 -10.04 -0.51 14.29
C ALA A 274 -8.61 -0.93 13.87
N LEU A 275 -8.18 -0.52 12.67
CA LEU A 275 -6.80 -0.73 12.21
C LEU A 275 -5.81 -0.03 13.15
N PHE A 276 -6.08 1.23 13.47
CA PHE A 276 -5.21 2.05 14.28
C PHE A 276 -5.03 1.47 15.69
N GLU A 277 -6.13 1.08 16.35
CA GLU A 277 -6.11 0.39 17.65
C GLU A 277 -5.37 -0.95 17.58
N SER A 278 -5.48 -1.68 16.47
CA SER A 278 -4.78 -2.96 16.28
C SER A 278 -3.26 -2.76 16.16
N ILE A 279 -2.82 -1.75 15.41
CA ILE A 279 -1.40 -1.41 15.27
C ILE A 279 -0.84 -0.86 16.60
N GLU A 280 -1.57 0.00 17.30
CA GLU A 280 -1.17 0.49 18.63
C GLU A 280 -0.98 -0.65 19.63
N ARG A 281 -1.83 -1.67 19.60
CA ARG A 281 -1.66 -2.87 20.43
C ARG A 281 -0.37 -3.63 20.11
N GLU A 282 -0.04 -3.79 18.85
CA GLU A 282 1.23 -4.37 18.40
C GLU A 282 2.42 -3.48 18.82
N GLN A 283 2.29 -2.17 18.69
CA GLN A 283 3.29 -1.19 19.13
C GLN A 283 3.53 -1.27 20.65
N ALA A 284 2.44 -1.36 21.45
CA ALA A 284 2.52 -1.55 22.89
C ALA A 284 3.21 -2.86 23.28
N SER A 285 2.95 -3.96 22.54
CA SER A 285 3.59 -5.25 22.78
C SER A 285 5.12 -5.22 22.59
N ARG A 286 5.60 -4.27 21.77
CA ARG A 286 7.04 -4.01 21.56
C ARG A 286 7.61 -2.96 22.53
N GLY A 287 6.78 -2.35 23.38
CA GLY A 287 7.21 -1.29 24.31
C GLY A 287 7.43 0.08 23.69
N ASN A 288 6.82 0.36 22.54
CA ASN A 288 7.01 1.59 21.74
C ASN A 288 5.79 2.54 21.78
N LEU A 289 4.73 2.19 22.51
CA LEU A 289 3.54 3.03 22.66
C LEU A 289 3.59 3.86 23.97
#